data_8dd8ac38b28b85bcf20aa8fdce0e6895
#
_entry.id   8dd8ac38b28b85bcf20aa8fdce0e6895
#
_cell.length_a   1.000
_cell.length_b   1.000
_cell.length_c   1.000
_cell.angle_alpha   90.00
_cell.angle_beta   90.00
_cell.angle_gamma   90.00
#
_symmetry.space_group_name_H-M   'P 1'
#
loop_
_entity.id
_entity.type
_entity.pdbx_description
1 polymer ?
#
loop_
_entity_poly.entity_id
_entity_poly.type
_entity_poly.pdbx_seq_one_letter_code
_entity_poly.pdbx_strand_id
1 'polypeptide(L)'
;KMTIRVNGGRFRNVGVEAQYGRKLTDRLKVTVGAAYSNPKQMEIDKNYWKQANPKLQFTGGIHYNSSTWTAGSSINFVTKRMKNRDGGINPNLVAWNAYVGYQFNENSSIRLDARNLLNRHNVISNGDWEYWDEPFNYQLSYTQKF
;
A
#
# COMPACT_ATOMS: atom_id res chain seq x y z
N LYS A 1 5.54 -12.35 -35.92
CA LYS A 1 4.44 -12.73 -35.05
C LYS A 1 3.66 -11.45 -34.72
N MET A 2 2.44 -11.35 -35.19
CA MET A 2 1.58 -10.18 -35.00
C MET A 2 0.79 -10.39 -33.70
N THR A 3 0.86 -9.46 -32.78
CA THR A 3 0.06 -9.51 -31.53
C THR A 3 -1.06 -8.49 -31.65
N ILE A 4 -2.30 -8.94 -31.61
CA ILE A 4 -3.48 -8.08 -31.63
C ILE A 4 -4.01 -7.98 -30.21
N ARG A 5 -4.21 -6.76 -29.73
CA ARG A 5 -4.92 -6.49 -28.46
C ARG A 5 -6.41 -6.42 -28.75
N VAL A 6 -7.18 -7.25 -28.10
CA VAL A 6 -8.65 -7.24 -28.16
C VAL A 6 -9.22 -6.93 -26.78
N ASN A 7 -10.44 -6.40 -26.72
CA ASN A 7 -11.13 -6.21 -25.44
C ASN A 7 -11.31 -7.54 -24.71
N GLY A 8 -10.79 -7.63 -23.50
CA GLY A 8 -10.68 -8.87 -22.71
C GLY A 8 -11.96 -9.36 -22.04
N GLY A 9 -13.14 -8.96 -22.50
CA GLY A 9 -14.41 -9.39 -21.93
C GLY A 9 -14.97 -8.40 -20.86
N ARG A 10 -15.91 -8.90 -20.04
CA ARG A 10 -16.59 -8.09 -19.02
C ARG A 10 -15.84 -8.18 -17.68
N PHE A 11 -15.75 -7.04 -17.01
CA PHE A 11 -15.14 -6.95 -15.68
C PHE A 11 -16.16 -6.43 -14.66
N ARG A 12 -16.17 -7.00 -13.47
CA ARG A 12 -16.98 -6.55 -12.35
C ARG A 12 -16.15 -6.57 -11.08
N ASN A 13 -16.18 -5.48 -10.32
CA ASN A 13 -15.57 -5.42 -9.00
C ASN A 13 -16.62 -5.04 -7.96
N VAL A 14 -16.72 -5.81 -6.91
CA VAL A 14 -17.55 -5.52 -5.74
C VAL A 14 -16.64 -5.51 -4.54
N GLY A 15 -16.71 -4.45 -3.77
CA GLY A 15 -15.89 -4.30 -2.57
C GLY A 15 -16.57 -3.46 -1.52
N VAL A 16 -15.99 -3.47 -0.34
CA VAL A 16 -16.35 -2.65 0.79
C VAL A 16 -15.10 -2.09 1.44
N GLU A 17 -15.17 -0.84 1.84
CA GLU A 17 -14.08 -0.13 2.52
C GLU A 17 -14.66 0.57 3.75
N ALA A 18 -13.90 0.52 4.84
CA ALA A 18 -14.19 1.26 6.06
C ALA A 18 -12.92 1.92 6.56
N GLN A 19 -13.02 3.20 6.91
CA GLN A 19 -11.93 3.97 7.51
C GLN A 19 -12.42 4.66 8.77
N TYR A 20 -11.58 4.68 9.77
CA TYR A 20 -11.80 5.40 11.01
C TYR A 20 -10.55 6.19 11.38
N GLY A 21 -10.73 7.47 11.70
CA GLY A 21 -9.67 8.34 12.18
C GLY A 21 -10.13 9.11 13.41
N ARG A 22 -9.26 9.20 14.41
CA ARG A 22 -9.52 9.94 15.64
C ARG A 22 -8.29 10.73 16.07
N LYS A 23 -8.50 11.98 16.44
CA LYS A 23 -7.53 12.75 17.22
C LYS A 23 -7.63 12.31 18.67
N LEU A 24 -6.54 11.74 19.20
CA LEU A 24 -6.43 11.40 20.62
C LEU A 24 -6.09 12.64 21.45
N THR A 25 -5.28 13.52 20.88
CA THR A 25 -4.93 14.84 21.41
C THR A 25 -4.88 15.84 20.25
N ASP A 26 -4.67 17.13 20.53
CA ASP A 26 -4.50 18.15 19.49
C ASP A 26 -3.30 17.88 18.57
N ARG A 27 -2.36 17.04 19.00
CA ARG A 27 -1.12 16.72 18.30
C ARG A 27 -1.02 15.30 17.80
N LEU A 28 -1.85 14.40 18.31
CA LEU A 28 -1.78 12.95 18.01
C LEU A 28 -3.05 12.47 17.33
N LYS A 29 -2.90 11.89 16.16
CA LYS A 29 -3.97 11.29 15.36
C LYS A 29 -3.69 9.81 15.10
N VAL A 30 -4.70 8.99 15.24
CA VAL A 30 -4.68 7.56 14.87
C VAL A 30 -5.68 7.31 13.76
N THR A 31 -5.30 6.51 12.77
CA THR A 31 -6.16 6.07 11.67
C THR A 31 -6.09 4.55 11.54
N VAL A 32 -7.22 3.93 11.28
CA VAL A 32 -7.31 2.51 10.94
C VAL A 32 -8.24 2.34 9.75
N GLY A 33 -7.98 1.35 8.92
CA GLY A 33 -8.80 1.08 7.75
C GLY A 33 -8.81 -0.40 7.42
N ALA A 34 -9.89 -0.84 6.81
CA ALA A 34 -10.03 -2.18 6.24
C ALA A 34 -10.76 -2.07 4.90
N ALA A 35 -10.28 -2.80 3.91
CA ALA A 35 -10.90 -2.85 2.60
C ALA A 35 -10.94 -4.28 2.09
N TYR A 36 -12.04 -4.66 1.49
CA TYR A 36 -12.20 -5.91 0.77
C TYR A 36 -12.63 -5.64 -0.65
N SER A 37 -11.97 -6.25 -1.61
CA SER A 37 -12.27 -6.15 -3.02
C SER A 37 -12.33 -7.55 -3.63
N ASN A 38 -13.36 -7.81 -4.42
CA ASN A 38 -13.58 -9.08 -5.09
C ASN A 38 -13.83 -8.85 -6.59
N PRO A 39 -12.78 -8.58 -7.36
CA PRO A 39 -12.89 -8.43 -8.81
C PRO A 39 -13.18 -9.77 -9.47
N LYS A 40 -14.06 -9.74 -10.47
CA LYS A 40 -14.39 -10.89 -11.33
C LYS A 40 -14.26 -10.51 -12.79
N GLN A 41 -13.76 -11.44 -13.58
CA GLN A 41 -13.60 -11.27 -15.02
C GLN A 41 -14.29 -12.40 -15.77
N MET A 42 -14.97 -12.04 -16.86
CA MET A 42 -15.53 -13.01 -17.81
C MET A 42 -14.64 -13.05 -19.04
N GLU A 43 -14.12 -14.22 -19.36
CA GLU A 43 -13.36 -14.44 -20.60
C GLU A 43 -14.30 -14.42 -21.81
N ILE A 44 -13.79 -13.99 -22.98
CA ILE A 44 -14.59 -13.76 -24.19
C ILE A 44 -15.35 -15.00 -24.62
N ASP A 45 -14.75 -16.17 -24.49
CA ASP A 45 -15.30 -17.46 -24.97
C ASP A 45 -15.96 -18.29 -23.86
N LYS A 46 -16.13 -17.75 -22.66
CA LYS A 46 -16.65 -18.47 -21.50
C LYS A 46 -17.77 -17.70 -20.81
N ASN A 47 -18.91 -18.35 -20.68
CA ASN A 47 -20.11 -17.77 -20.04
C ASN A 47 -20.08 -17.84 -18.50
N TYR A 48 -18.91 -17.83 -17.87
CA TYR A 48 -18.81 -17.81 -16.42
C TYR A 48 -17.85 -16.74 -15.92
N TRP A 49 -18.13 -16.24 -14.72
CA TRP A 49 -17.30 -15.27 -14.05
C TRP A 49 -16.15 -15.97 -13.31
N LYS A 50 -14.92 -15.66 -13.68
CA LYS A 50 -13.71 -16.09 -12.97
C LYS A 50 -13.31 -15.02 -11.96
N GLN A 51 -13.00 -15.45 -10.74
CA GLN A 51 -12.46 -14.56 -9.73
C GLN A 51 -11.05 -14.09 -10.15
N ALA A 52 -10.84 -12.76 -10.17
CA ALA A 52 -9.60 -12.14 -10.66
C ALA A 52 -8.81 -11.72 -9.48
N ASN A 53 -8.37 -11.76 -8.57
CA ASN A 53 -7.48 -11.17 -7.56
C ASN A 53 -8.21 -10.50 -6.39
N PRO A 54 -8.97 -11.23 -5.59
CA PRO A 54 -9.57 -10.68 -4.38
C PRO A 54 -8.48 -10.22 -3.42
N LYS A 55 -8.73 -9.11 -2.76
CA LYS A 55 -7.80 -8.51 -1.79
C LYS A 55 -8.54 -8.21 -0.50
N LEU A 56 -7.88 -8.51 0.61
CA LEU A 56 -8.25 -8.01 1.91
C LEU A 56 -7.07 -7.17 2.41
N GLN A 57 -7.33 -5.92 2.74
CA GLN A 57 -6.32 -4.95 3.13
C GLN A 57 -6.67 -4.35 4.49
N PHE A 58 -5.67 -4.25 5.35
CA PHE A 58 -5.74 -3.53 6.61
C PHE A 58 -4.67 -2.46 6.64
N THR A 59 -5.04 -1.27 7.09
CA THR A 59 -4.12 -0.14 7.26
C THR A 59 -4.21 0.39 8.67
N GLY A 60 -3.09 0.82 9.19
CA GLY A 60 -3.02 1.49 10.48
C GLY A 60 -1.98 2.60 10.42
N GLY A 61 -2.23 3.70 11.10
CA GLY A 61 -1.32 4.82 11.15
C GLY A 61 -1.45 5.60 12.45
N ILE A 62 -0.33 6.11 12.89
CA ILE A 62 -0.26 7.05 14.00
C ILE A 62 0.59 8.24 13.57
N HIS A 63 0.11 9.46 13.82
CA HIS A 63 0.76 10.69 13.40
C HIS A 63 0.79 11.68 14.56
N TYR A 64 1.97 12.17 14.83
CA TYR A 64 2.20 13.26 15.79
C TYR A 64 2.63 14.51 15.04
N ASN A 65 2.05 15.63 15.39
CA ASN A 65 2.38 16.92 14.80
C ASN A 65 2.39 18.02 15.86
N SER A 66 3.51 18.67 16.00
CA SER A 66 3.67 19.90 16.81
C SER A 66 4.32 21.00 15.97
N SER A 67 4.51 22.18 16.55
CA SER A 67 5.22 23.27 15.85
C SER A 67 6.69 22.94 15.53
N THR A 68 7.30 22.02 16.27
CA THR A 68 8.73 21.70 16.18
C THR A 68 8.96 20.29 15.64
N TRP A 69 8.14 19.32 16.09
CA TRP A 69 8.29 17.90 15.74
C TRP A 69 7.13 17.37 14.93
N THR A 70 7.45 16.57 13.92
CA THR A 70 6.48 15.69 13.26
C THR A 70 7.01 14.27 13.31
N ALA A 71 6.14 13.31 13.57
CA ALA A 71 6.50 11.90 13.55
C ALA A 71 5.29 11.08 13.14
N GLY A 72 5.53 9.96 12.52
CA GLY A 72 4.46 9.06 12.15
C GLY A 72 4.96 7.66 11.87
N SER A 73 4.05 6.72 11.95
CA SER A 73 4.26 5.34 11.57
C SER A 73 3.01 4.81 10.92
N SER A 74 3.17 4.02 9.87
CA SER A 74 2.07 3.40 9.16
C SER A 74 2.38 1.95 8.81
N ILE A 75 1.36 1.11 8.90
CA ILE A 75 1.42 -0.28 8.50
C ILE A 75 0.34 -0.56 7.46
N ASN A 76 0.69 -1.31 6.43
CA ASN A 76 -0.21 -1.81 5.41
C ASN A 76 -0.06 -3.33 5.31
N PHE A 77 -1.17 -4.04 5.51
CA PHE A 77 -1.23 -5.49 5.42
C PHE A 77 -2.22 -5.88 4.33
N VAL A 78 -1.75 -6.63 3.32
CA VAL A 78 -2.59 -7.12 2.22
C VAL A 78 -2.50 -8.63 2.14
N THR A 79 -3.64 -9.28 2.21
CA THR A 79 -3.77 -10.73 2.11
C THR A 79 -4.68 -11.16 0.96
N LYS A 80 -4.84 -12.45 0.74
CA LYS A 80 -5.64 -13.05 -0.34
C LYS A 80 -5.22 -12.59 -1.74
N ARG A 81 -3.93 -12.37 -1.94
CA ARG A 81 -3.38 -11.96 -3.22
C ARG A 81 -3.20 -13.17 -4.11
N MET A 82 -3.92 -13.22 -5.23
CA MET A 82 -3.79 -14.31 -6.20
C MET A 82 -2.66 -14.05 -7.18
N LYS A 83 -1.98 -15.11 -7.60
CA LYS A 83 -1.04 -15.08 -8.72
C LYS A 83 -1.80 -14.94 -10.04
N ASN A 84 -1.27 -14.15 -10.95
CA ASN A 84 -1.95 -13.83 -12.21
C ASN A 84 -2.09 -15.03 -13.18
N ARG A 85 -1.25 -16.04 -13.10
CA ARG A 85 -1.19 -17.12 -14.09
C ARG A 85 -1.65 -18.48 -13.58
N ASP A 86 -1.24 -18.89 -12.40
CA ASP A 86 -1.39 -20.29 -11.97
C ASP A 86 -2.51 -20.48 -10.94
N GLY A 87 -3.27 -19.44 -10.64
CA GLY A 87 -4.28 -19.48 -9.59
C GLY A 87 -3.71 -19.68 -8.18
N GLY A 88 -2.39 -19.60 -8.02
CA GLY A 88 -1.71 -19.69 -6.74
C GLY A 88 -1.92 -18.43 -5.88
N ILE A 89 -1.53 -18.51 -4.62
CA ILE A 89 -1.64 -17.41 -3.65
C ILE A 89 -0.25 -16.81 -3.45
N ASN A 90 -0.13 -15.50 -3.61
CA ASN A 90 1.06 -14.75 -3.23
C ASN A 90 1.15 -14.63 -1.71
N PRO A 91 2.36 -14.56 -1.15
CA PRO A 91 2.55 -14.24 0.26
C PRO A 91 1.86 -12.94 0.65
N ASN A 92 1.44 -12.82 1.89
CA ASN A 92 0.90 -11.58 2.41
C ASN A 92 1.93 -10.46 2.28
N LEU A 93 1.46 -9.29 1.87
CA LEU A 93 2.29 -8.09 1.85
C LEU A 93 2.16 -7.38 3.19
N VAL A 94 3.29 -7.08 3.81
CA VAL A 94 3.36 -6.26 5.03
C VAL A 94 4.37 -5.16 4.79
N ALA A 95 3.91 -3.92 4.77
CA ALA A 95 4.74 -2.73 4.65
C ALA A 95 4.59 -1.89 5.91
N TRP A 96 5.67 -1.71 6.64
CA TRP A 96 5.74 -0.86 7.82
C TRP A 96 6.74 0.26 7.58
N ASN A 97 6.27 1.51 7.69
CA ASN A 97 7.04 2.71 7.43
C ASN A 97 6.95 3.65 8.63
N ALA A 98 7.96 4.46 8.81
CA ALA A 98 7.97 5.50 9.84
C ALA A 98 8.73 6.72 9.35
N TYR A 99 8.42 7.87 9.93
CA TYR A 99 9.17 9.10 9.69
C TYR A 99 9.26 9.94 10.97
N VAL A 100 10.28 10.77 11.01
CA VAL A 100 10.45 11.83 12.01
C VAL A 100 10.99 13.08 11.33
N GLY A 101 10.43 14.22 11.66
CA GLY A 101 10.85 15.51 11.15
C GLY A 101 11.06 16.51 12.28
N TYR A 102 11.99 17.42 12.08
CA TYR A 102 12.30 18.50 12.99
C TYR A 102 12.34 19.84 12.28
N GLN A 103 11.60 20.81 12.79
CA GLN A 103 11.55 22.17 12.28
C GLN A 103 12.51 23.04 13.10
N PHE A 104 13.61 23.50 12.51
CA PHE A 104 14.58 24.37 13.16
C PHE A 104 14.03 25.79 13.35
N ASN A 105 13.40 26.31 12.29
CA ASN A 105 12.74 27.61 12.23
C ASN A 105 11.71 27.61 11.08
N GLU A 106 11.10 28.75 10.81
CA GLU A 106 10.06 28.87 9.75
C GLU A 106 10.53 28.48 8.36
N ASN A 107 11.85 28.52 8.11
CA ASN A 107 12.45 28.35 6.79
C ASN A 107 13.24 27.04 6.63
N SER A 108 13.58 26.35 7.71
CA SER A 108 14.45 25.19 7.65
C SER A 108 13.93 24.00 8.46
N SER A 109 13.99 22.82 7.85
CA SER A 109 13.58 21.57 8.46
C SER A 109 14.42 20.40 7.97
N ILE A 110 14.44 19.34 8.78
CA ILE A 110 15.05 18.06 8.45
C ILE A 110 14.02 16.95 8.65
N ARG A 111 14.07 15.93 7.81
CA ARG A 111 13.18 14.77 7.92
C ARG A 111 13.92 13.48 7.60
N LEU A 112 13.71 12.48 8.42
CA LEU A 112 14.15 11.11 8.19
C LEU A 112 12.92 10.24 7.90
N ASP A 113 12.92 9.55 6.77
CA ASP A 113 11.93 8.55 6.39
C ASP A 113 12.59 7.18 6.37
N ALA A 114 11.96 6.18 6.98
CA ALA A 114 12.36 4.78 6.93
C ALA A 114 11.22 3.95 6.36
N ARG A 115 11.53 3.11 5.38
CA ARG A 115 10.57 2.27 4.68
C ARG A 115 10.92 0.79 4.84
N ASN A 116 9.89 -0.04 4.82
CA ASN A 116 10.02 -1.48 4.98
C ASN A 116 10.85 -1.86 6.22
N LEU A 117 10.43 -1.35 7.39
CA LEU A 117 11.13 -1.54 8.66
C LEU A 117 11.34 -3.01 9.05
N LEU A 118 10.49 -3.91 8.57
CA LEU A 118 10.62 -5.35 8.79
C LEU A 118 11.58 -6.02 7.80
N ASN A 119 12.09 -5.28 6.82
CA ASN A 119 12.94 -5.79 5.74
C ASN A 119 12.36 -7.05 5.06
N ARG A 120 11.05 -7.05 4.80
CA ARG A 120 10.37 -8.17 4.18
C ARG A 120 10.52 -8.14 2.68
N HIS A 121 10.71 -9.30 2.07
CA HIS A 121 10.61 -9.50 0.64
C HIS A 121 9.12 -9.57 0.23
N ASN A 122 8.53 -8.41 -0.02
CA ASN A 122 7.15 -8.31 -0.48
C ASN A 122 7.11 -8.51 -2.00
N VAL A 123 6.49 -9.57 -2.45
CA VAL A 123 6.26 -9.82 -3.88
C VAL A 123 5.18 -8.85 -4.36
N ILE A 124 5.51 -7.94 -5.28
CA ILE A 124 4.57 -6.97 -5.84
C ILE A 124 3.80 -7.56 -7.01
N SER A 125 4.49 -8.19 -7.93
CA SER A 125 3.92 -8.79 -9.12
C SER A 125 4.51 -10.16 -9.36
N ASN A 126 3.66 -11.07 -9.80
CA ASN A 126 4.02 -12.42 -10.16
C ASN A 126 3.32 -12.79 -11.48
N GLY A 127 3.92 -12.32 -12.56
CA GLY A 127 3.58 -12.73 -13.92
C GLY A 127 4.64 -13.69 -14.46
N ASP A 128 5.21 -13.39 -15.62
CA ASP A 128 6.36 -14.12 -16.17
C ASP A 128 7.64 -13.85 -15.36
N TRP A 129 7.65 -12.76 -14.60
CA TRP A 129 8.75 -12.33 -13.76
C TRP A 129 8.22 -11.92 -12.38
N GLU A 130 8.96 -12.32 -11.35
CA GLU A 130 8.67 -11.93 -9.97
C GLU A 130 9.35 -10.59 -9.68
N TYR A 131 8.54 -9.60 -9.28
CA TYR A 131 9.03 -8.29 -8.84
C TYR A 131 8.82 -8.16 -7.35
N TRP A 132 9.82 -7.66 -6.67
CA TRP A 132 9.78 -7.41 -5.22
C TRP A 132 9.73 -5.93 -4.93
N ASP A 133 9.16 -5.61 -3.78
CA ASP A 133 9.23 -4.28 -3.20
C ASP A 133 10.66 -3.97 -2.73
N GLU A 134 10.95 -2.69 -2.56
CA GLU A 134 12.26 -2.26 -2.05
C GLU A 134 12.53 -2.88 -0.67
N PRO A 135 13.78 -3.32 -0.40
CA PRO A 135 14.18 -3.74 0.93
C PRO A 135 14.11 -2.57 1.91
N PHE A 136 14.46 -2.83 3.16
CA PHE A 136 14.61 -1.74 4.14
C PHE A 136 15.48 -0.63 3.56
N ASN A 137 14.96 0.58 3.59
CA ASN A 137 15.68 1.77 3.14
C ASN A 137 15.29 2.98 3.99
N TYR A 138 16.15 3.97 3.99
CA TYR A 138 15.89 5.25 4.64
C TYR A 138 16.35 6.41 3.76
N GLN A 139 15.70 7.54 3.95
CA GLN A 139 16.01 8.78 3.25
C GLN A 139 16.06 9.92 4.26
N LEU A 140 17.13 10.71 4.20
CA LEU A 140 17.27 11.95 4.95
C LEU A 140 17.08 13.12 4.00
N SER A 141 16.18 14.04 4.37
CA SER A 141 15.85 15.22 3.58
C SER A 141 16.06 16.49 4.40
N TYR A 142 16.68 17.48 3.81
CA TYR A 142 16.77 18.83 4.38
C TYR A 142 16.06 19.82 3.44
N THR A 143 15.22 20.68 4.01
CA THR A 143 14.49 21.70 3.26
C THR A 143 14.85 23.08 3.78
N GLN A 144 15.24 23.97 2.86
CA GLN A 144 15.48 25.38 3.14
C GLN A 144 14.59 26.23 2.22
N LYS A 145 13.82 27.13 2.82
CA LYS A 145 13.04 28.16 2.09
C LYS A 145 13.81 29.48 2.13
N PHE A 146 13.84 30.16 1.04
CA PHE A 146 14.48 31.46 0.88
C PHE A 146 13.46 32.60 0.75
#